data_df297bb3218208df6aee03567f1b1f64
#
_entry.id   df297bb3218208df6aee03567f1b1f64
#
_cell.length_a   1.000
_cell.length_b   1.000
_cell.length_c   1.000
_cell.angle_alpha   90.00
_cell.angle_beta   90.00
_cell.angle_gamma   90.00
#
_symmetry.space_group_name_H-M   'P 1'
#
loop_
_entity.id
_entity.type
_entity.pdbx_description
1 polymer ?
#
loop_
_entity_poly.entity_id
_entity_poly.type
_entity_poly.pdbx_seq_one_letter_code
_entity_poly.pdbx_strand_id
1 'polypeptide(L)'
;MENGTDELWHQFAYPFGPHPDGAVGLCAACRRLGHCRLGLLAEELDDSGGMRAPIRVPIDAEGGPGVAHGGWTAAALDEVLGHTLVLHGHFAVTGTLTVRFVKPVPIDRDVMGTARIVGHEGHRWSISGELTLATTGALLASAEGVWVERGTDHFDRARSWAAEQDAMTGPEPSA
;
A
#
# COMPACT_ATOMS: atom_id res chain seq x y z
N MET A 1 27.12 21.98 -6.68
CA MET A 1 26.53 21.34 -5.50
C MET A 1 25.28 20.66 -5.99
N GLU A 2 25.45 19.40 -6.45
CA GLU A 2 24.36 18.54 -6.93
C GLU A 2 23.54 18.13 -5.72
N ASN A 3 22.24 18.40 -5.79
CA ASN A 3 21.30 18.19 -4.71
C ASN A 3 21.14 16.69 -4.42
N GLY A 4 21.50 16.27 -3.20
CA GLY A 4 21.28 14.91 -2.69
C GLY A 4 19.81 14.46 -2.55
N THR A 5 18.88 15.20 -3.16
CA THR A 5 17.46 14.86 -3.27
C THR A 5 17.19 13.88 -4.41
N ASP A 6 18.00 13.88 -5.47
CA ASP A 6 17.83 12.99 -6.64
C ASP A 6 18.17 11.52 -6.31
N GLU A 7 19.18 11.28 -5.44
CA GLU A 7 19.56 9.91 -5.06
C GLU A 7 18.49 9.17 -4.22
N LEU A 8 17.73 9.88 -3.41
CA LEU A 8 16.65 9.27 -2.61
C LEU A 8 15.47 8.83 -3.49
N TRP A 9 15.16 9.60 -4.54
CA TRP A 9 14.08 9.25 -5.48
C TRP A 9 14.45 8.06 -6.36
N HIS A 10 15.72 7.92 -6.76
CA HIS A 10 16.20 6.71 -7.43
C HIS A 10 16.13 5.46 -6.54
N GLN A 11 16.17 5.62 -5.21
CA GLN A 11 15.90 4.53 -4.27
C GLN A 11 14.40 4.24 -4.10
N PHE A 12 13.53 5.22 -4.35
CA PHE A 12 12.09 5.09 -4.41
C PHE A 12 11.55 4.97 -5.84
N ALA A 13 12.43 4.96 -6.84
CA ALA A 13 12.03 4.73 -8.22
C ALA A 13 11.39 3.34 -8.33
N TYR A 14 10.11 3.31 -7.97
CA TYR A 14 9.20 2.36 -8.54
C TYR A 14 9.21 2.63 -10.03
N PRO A 15 9.52 1.67 -10.87
CA PRO A 15 9.11 1.77 -12.24
C PRO A 15 7.57 1.83 -12.20
N PHE A 16 7.02 3.02 -12.46
CA PHE A 16 5.59 3.17 -12.64
C PHE A 16 5.14 2.30 -13.81
N GLY A 17 4.12 1.50 -13.59
CA GLY A 17 3.62 0.54 -14.55
C GLY A 17 3.82 -0.91 -14.13
N PRO A 18 3.20 -1.86 -14.85
CA PRO A 18 3.31 -3.28 -14.56
C PRO A 18 4.77 -3.76 -14.66
N HIS A 19 5.22 -4.50 -13.66
CA HIS A 19 6.50 -5.20 -13.73
C HIS A 19 6.44 -6.27 -14.84
N PRO A 20 7.45 -6.41 -15.71
CA PRO A 20 7.42 -7.34 -16.85
C PRO A 20 7.21 -8.80 -16.47
N ASP A 21 7.55 -9.17 -15.24
CA ASP A 21 7.48 -10.52 -14.69
C ASP A 21 6.38 -10.65 -13.60
N GLY A 22 5.49 -9.65 -13.47
CA GLY A 22 4.44 -9.65 -12.45
C GLY A 22 4.97 -9.50 -11.02
N ALA A 23 6.24 -9.09 -10.85
CA ALA A 23 6.82 -8.90 -9.53
C ALA A 23 6.13 -7.77 -8.75
N VAL A 24 6.12 -7.93 -7.42
CA VAL A 24 5.57 -6.91 -6.51
C VAL A 24 6.48 -5.69 -6.48
N GLY A 25 5.88 -4.52 -6.63
CA GLY A 25 6.53 -3.26 -6.34
C GLY A 25 6.89 -3.15 -4.85
N LEU A 26 8.17 -3.34 -4.48
CA LEU A 26 8.59 -3.31 -3.07
C LEU A 26 8.95 -1.91 -2.60
N CYS A 27 8.31 -1.41 -1.54
CA CYS A 27 8.74 -0.20 -0.84
C CYS A 27 10.17 -0.35 -0.27
N ALA A 28 10.82 0.76 0.10
CA ALA A 28 12.20 0.74 0.59
C ALA A 28 12.43 -0.22 1.77
N ALA A 29 11.44 -0.38 2.67
CA ALA A 29 11.51 -1.33 3.78
C ALA A 29 11.47 -2.78 3.30
N CYS A 30 10.54 -3.11 2.41
CA CYS A 30 10.36 -4.46 1.87
C CYS A 30 11.52 -4.88 0.96
N ARG A 31 12.14 -3.95 0.24
CA ARG A 31 13.38 -4.22 -0.53
C ARG A 31 14.52 -4.72 0.35
N ARG A 32 14.66 -4.17 1.57
CA ARG A 32 15.67 -4.68 2.53
C ARG A 32 15.37 -6.07 3.04
N LEU A 33 14.10 -6.48 3.04
CA LEU A 33 13.66 -7.81 3.44
C LEU A 33 13.68 -8.82 2.27
N GLY A 34 13.73 -8.33 1.03
CA GLY A 34 13.63 -9.15 -0.18
C GLY A 34 12.21 -9.67 -0.49
N HIS A 35 11.20 -9.22 0.24
CA HIS A 35 9.80 -9.60 0.04
C HIS A 35 8.84 -8.54 0.61
N CYS A 36 7.59 -8.54 0.17
CA CYS A 36 6.55 -7.69 0.72
C CYS A 36 6.15 -8.18 2.12
N ARG A 37 6.29 -7.32 3.14
CA ARG A 37 5.91 -7.64 4.53
C ARG A 37 4.41 -7.83 4.73
N LEU A 38 3.58 -7.38 3.78
CA LEU A 38 2.14 -7.64 3.79
C LEU A 38 1.79 -8.95 3.08
N GLY A 39 2.80 -9.66 2.53
CA GLY A 39 2.63 -10.97 1.93
C GLY A 39 2.16 -10.95 0.48
N LEU A 40 2.18 -9.80 -0.21
CA LEU A 40 1.91 -9.75 -1.65
C LEU A 40 2.98 -10.57 -2.39
N LEU A 41 2.55 -11.45 -3.28
CA LEU A 41 3.40 -12.37 -4.03
C LEU A 41 3.62 -11.92 -5.48
N ALA A 42 2.63 -11.27 -6.06
CA ALA A 42 2.66 -10.72 -7.42
C ALA A 42 1.64 -9.59 -7.55
N GLU A 43 1.78 -8.81 -8.61
CA GLU A 43 0.86 -7.72 -8.97
C GLU A 43 0.66 -7.72 -10.48
N GLU A 44 -0.59 -7.74 -10.92
CA GLU A 44 -0.91 -7.74 -12.35
C GLU A 44 -2.18 -6.91 -12.61
N LEU A 45 -2.25 -6.32 -13.80
CA LEU A 45 -3.50 -5.75 -14.31
C LEU A 45 -4.21 -6.81 -15.14
N ASP A 46 -5.52 -6.95 -14.93
CA ASP A 46 -6.38 -7.74 -15.79
C ASP A 46 -6.75 -6.96 -17.07
N ASP A 47 -7.45 -7.62 -18.01
CA ASP A 47 -7.84 -7.03 -19.30
C ASP A 47 -8.73 -5.79 -19.15
N SER A 48 -9.37 -5.60 -18.01
CA SER A 48 -10.21 -4.43 -17.71
C SER A 48 -9.43 -3.29 -17.03
N GLY A 49 -8.14 -3.48 -16.76
CA GLY A 49 -7.30 -2.56 -15.99
C GLY A 49 -7.50 -2.64 -14.49
N GLY A 50 -8.20 -3.67 -13.99
CA GLY A 50 -8.28 -3.97 -12.57
C GLY A 50 -6.99 -4.64 -12.08
N MET A 51 -6.58 -4.32 -10.84
CA MET A 51 -5.44 -4.98 -10.20
C MET A 51 -5.86 -6.30 -9.57
N ARG A 52 -4.95 -7.28 -9.68
CA ARG A 52 -5.01 -8.56 -8.97
C ARG A 52 -3.67 -8.80 -8.27
N ALA A 53 -3.74 -9.20 -7.01
CA ALA A 53 -2.57 -9.50 -6.19
C ALA A 53 -2.83 -10.75 -5.34
N PRO A 54 -2.20 -11.88 -5.64
CA PRO A 54 -2.17 -13.02 -4.73
C PRO A 54 -1.36 -12.65 -3.49
N ILE A 55 -1.90 -12.95 -2.31
CA ILE A 55 -1.31 -12.61 -1.02
C ILE A 55 -1.27 -13.88 -0.16
N ARG A 56 -0.10 -14.20 0.39
CA ARG A 56 0.03 -15.16 1.48
C ARG A 56 -0.04 -14.41 2.79
N VAL A 57 -1.12 -14.61 3.56
CA VAL A 57 -1.30 -13.93 4.85
C VAL A 57 -0.19 -14.35 5.81
N PRO A 58 0.69 -13.42 6.25
CA PRO A 58 1.80 -13.76 7.12
C PRO A 58 1.33 -14.27 8.49
N ILE A 59 2.06 -15.20 9.07
CA ILE A 59 1.72 -15.75 10.38
C ILE A 59 1.87 -14.72 11.50
N ASP A 60 2.81 -13.80 11.37
CA ASP A 60 3.05 -12.68 12.31
C ASP A 60 2.04 -11.53 12.15
N ALA A 61 1.11 -11.63 11.19
CA ALA A 61 -0.05 -10.76 11.09
C ALA A 61 -1.16 -11.11 12.10
N GLU A 62 -0.99 -12.16 12.92
CA GLU A 62 -2.01 -12.63 13.85
C GLU A 62 -2.44 -11.53 14.84
N GLY A 63 -3.76 -11.34 14.98
CA GLY A 63 -4.35 -10.42 15.96
C GLY A 63 -5.29 -11.11 16.93
N GLY A 64 -5.84 -12.23 16.53
CA GLY A 64 -6.61 -13.16 17.35
C GLY A 64 -6.31 -14.59 16.91
N PRO A 65 -6.62 -15.62 17.69
CA PRO A 65 -6.21 -16.99 17.39
C PRO A 65 -6.58 -17.44 15.97
N GLY A 66 -5.56 -17.66 15.13
CA GLY A 66 -5.70 -18.13 13.75
C GLY A 66 -6.17 -17.08 12.72
N VAL A 67 -6.32 -15.81 13.13
CA VAL A 67 -6.82 -14.74 12.24
C VAL A 67 -5.94 -13.50 12.26
N ALA A 68 -5.83 -12.85 11.12
CA ALA A 68 -5.06 -11.63 10.96
C ALA A 68 -5.67 -10.46 11.74
N HIS A 69 -4.81 -9.61 12.27
CA HIS A 69 -5.19 -8.35 12.88
C HIS A 69 -5.91 -7.44 11.87
N GLY A 70 -6.95 -6.72 12.33
CA GLY A 70 -7.69 -5.80 11.47
C GLY A 70 -6.81 -4.70 10.85
N GLY A 71 -5.78 -4.26 11.57
CA GLY A 71 -4.78 -3.31 11.06
C GLY A 71 -3.98 -3.88 9.88
N TRP A 72 -3.60 -5.17 9.93
CA TRP A 72 -2.97 -5.83 8.78
C TRP A 72 -3.93 -5.90 7.58
N THR A 73 -5.18 -6.29 7.82
CA THR A 73 -6.21 -6.36 6.76
C THR A 73 -6.40 -5.00 6.08
N ALA A 74 -6.44 -3.92 6.88
CA ALA A 74 -6.54 -2.56 6.35
C ALA A 74 -5.28 -2.15 5.57
N ALA A 75 -4.09 -2.48 6.07
CA ALA A 75 -2.83 -2.19 5.40
C ALA A 75 -2.68 -2.97 4.07
N ALA A 76 -3.10 -4.23 4.03
CA ALA A 76 -3.10 -5.02 2.80
C ALA A 76 -4.05 -4.45 1.74
N LEU A 77 -5.23 -3.98 2.15
CA LEU A 77 -6.16 -3.29 1.26
C LEU A 77 -5.62 -1.93 0.80
N ASP A 78 -5.00 -1.15 1.68
CA ASP A 78 -4.36 0.12 1.31
C ASP A 78 -3.29 -0.09 0.22
N GLU A 79 -2.44 -1.11 0.39
CA GLU A 79 -1.41 -1.48 -0.58
C GLU A 79 -2.02 -1.90 -1.92
N VAL A 80 -2.99 -2.83 -1.92
CA VAL A 80 -3.66 -3.30 -3.14
C VAL A 80 -4.35 -2.16 -3.87
N LEU A 81 -5.09 -1.29 -3.18
CA LEU A 81 -5.78 -0.18 -3.79
C LEU A 81 -4.78 0.88 -4.30
N GLY A 82 -3.78 1.23 -3.50
CA GLY A 82 -2.75 2.22 -3.88
C GLY A 82 -1.89 1.77 -5.05
N HIS A 83 -1.47 0.50 -5.05
CA HIS A 83 -0.66 -0.08 -6.12
C HIS A 83 -1.41 -0.18 -7.45
N THR A 84 -2.75 -0.19 -7.44
CA THR A 84 -3.52 -0.04 -8.67
C THR A 84 -3.11 1.21 -9.45
N LEU A 85 -2.92 2.35 -8.77
CA LEU A 85 -2.45 3.58 -9.40
C LEU A 85 -1.00 3.48 -9.86
N VAL A 86 -0.14 2.86 -9.07
CA VAL A 86 1.28 2.64 -9.44
C VAL A 86 1.38 1.85 -10.74
N LEU A 87 0.59 0.77 -10.89
CA LEU A 87 0.55 -0.04 -12.09
C LEU A 87 0.01 0.73 -13.31
N HIS A 88 -0.85 1.73 -13.08
CA HIS A 88 -1.32 2.67 -14.11
C HIS A 88 -0.37 3.87 -14.35
N GLY A 89 0.78 3.92 -13.68
CA GLY A 89 1.78 4.98 -13.88
C GLY A 89 1.55 6.25 -13.06
N HIS A 90 0.69 6.20 -12.03
CA HIS A 90 0.36 7.36 -11.19
C HIS A 90 0.99 7.28 -9.82
N PHE A 91 1.61 8.37 -9.36
CA PHE A 91 2.07 8.51 -7.98
C PHE A 91 1.04 9.25 -7.15
N ALA A 92 0.43 8.54 -6.21
CA ALA A 92 -0.56 9.09 -5.31
C ALA A 92 -0.39 8.56 -3.89
N VAL A 93 -0.87 9.32 -2.92
CA VAL A 93 -0.87 8.94 -1.51
C VAL A 93 -2.29 8.79 -1.00
N THR A 94 -2.48 7.91 -0.05
CA THR A 94 -3.78 7.66 0.58
C THR A 94 -4.30 8.92 1.27
N GLY A 95 -5.45 9.40 0.85
CA GLY A 95 -6.16 10.51 1.47
C GLY A 95 -7.22 10.01 2.46
N THR A 96 -8.01 9.03 2.04
CA THR A 96 -9.01 8.36 2.89
C THR A 96 -9.09 6.89 2.53
N LEU A 97 -9.33 6.05 3.52
CA LEU A 97 -9.58 4.62 3.35
C LEU A 97 -10.72 4.20 4.29
N THR A 98 -11.75 3.60 3.74
CA THR A 98 -12.85 2.99 4.49
C THR A 98 -12.81 1.48 4.29
N VAL A 99 -12.65 0.73 5.38
CA VAL A 99 -12.57 -0.73 5.33
C VAL A 99 -13.81 -1.34 5.98
N ARG A 100 -14.40 -2.31 5.29
CA ARG A 100 -15.48 -3.15 5.79
C ARG A 100 -14.96 -4.57 6.02
N PHE A 101 -14.94 -5.01 7.27
CA PHE A 101 -14.58 -6.36 7.67
C PHE A 101 -15.81 -7.25 7.58
N VAL A 102 -15.77 -8.27 6.72
CA VAL A 102 -16.92 -9.15 6.44
C VAL A 102 -16.76 -10.49 7.12
N LYS A 103 -15.56 -11.08 7.05
CA LYS A 103 -15.18 -12.32 7.71
C LYS A 103 -13.76 -12.22 8.23
N PRO A 104 -13.40 -12.99 9.29
CA PRO A 104 -12.01 -13.08 9.73
C PRO A 104 -11.09 -13.54 8.59
N VAL A 105 -9.96 -12.86 8.42
CA VAL A 105 -8.93 -13.26 7.44
C VAL A 105 -8.05 -14.31 8.10
N PRO A 106 -8.00 -15.55 7.60
CA PRO A 106 -7.18 -16.59 8.23
C PRO A 106 -5.71 -16.36 7.93
N ILE A 107 -4.83 -16.49 8.96
CA ILE A 107 -3.38 -16.46 8.77
C ILE A 107 -2.90 -17.73 8.06
N ASP A 108 -1.70 -17.66 7.49
CA ASP A 108 -1.06 -18.77 6.76
C ASP A 108 -1.98 -19.38 5.68
N ARG A 109 -2.75 -18.52 5.00
CA ARG A 109 -3.63 -18.88 3.89
C ARG A 109 -3.44 -17.91 2.72
N ASP A 110 -3.76 -18.39 1.54
CA ASP A 110 -3.75 -17.58 0.34
C ASP A 110 -5.08 -16.84 0.20
N VAL A 111 -4.97 -15.53 0.00
CA VAL A 111 -6.08 -14.64 -0.33
C VAL A 111 -5.77 -13.93 -1.63
N MET A 112 -6.81 -13.46 -2.30
CA MET A 112 -6.71 -12.65 -3.50
C MET A 112 -7.13 -11.21 -3.19
N GLY A 113 -6.23 -10.28 -3.37
CA GLY A 113 -6.53 -8.85 -3.40
C GLY A 113 -6.95 -8.45 -4.81
N THR A 114 -8.03 -7.69 -4.93
CA THR A 114 -8.45 -7.09 -6.20
C THR A 114 -8.81 -5.64 -5.99
N ALA A 115 -8.51 -4.79 -6.97
CA ALA A 115 -8.90 -3.38 -6.92
C ALA A 115 -9.15 -2.82 -8.32
N ARG A 116 -9.93 -1.74 -8.38
CA ARG A 116 -10.21 -1.01 -9.61
C ARG A 116 -10.40 0.48 -9.34
N ILE A 117 -10.02 1.29 -10.30
CA ILE A 117 -10.35 2.71 -10.31
C ILE A 117 -11.84 2.85 -10.61
N VAL A 118 -12.57 3.57 -9.74
CA VAL A 118 -14.01 3.80 -9.88
C VAL A 118 -14.35 5.25 -10.18
N GLY A 119 -13.37 6.17 -10.07
CA GLY A 119 -13.55 7.58 -10.39
C GLY A 119 -12.24 8.35 -10.36
N HIS A 120 -12.21 9.47 -11.09
CA HIS A 120 -11.08 10.39 -11.11
C HIS A 120 -11.60 11.82 -11.28
N GLU A 121 -11.15 12.72 -10.41
CA GLU A 121 -11.48 14.13 -10.46
C GLU A 121 -10.25 14.96 -10.07
N GLY A 122 -9.69 15.73 -11.03
CA GLY A 122 -8.47 16.49 -10.82
C GLY A 122 -7.30 15.63 -10.39
N HIS A 123 -6.82 15.82 -9.16
CA HIS A 123 -5.74 15.03 -8.55
C HIS A 123 -6.25 13.90 -7.61
N ARG A 124 -7.53 13.61 -7.64
CA ARG A 124 -8.16 12.65 -6.71
C ARG A 124 -8.68 11.44 -7.47
N TRP A 125 -8.23 10.27 -7.04
CA TRP A 125 -8.60 8.97 -7.58
C TRP A 125 -9.45 8.21 -6.57
N SER A 126 -10.63 7.80 -6.97
CA SER A 126 -11.48 6.92 -6.17
C SER A 126 -11.24 5.48 -6.58
N ILE A 127 -10.93 4.63 -5.61
CA ILE A 127 -10.59 3.22 -5.84
C ILE A 127 -11.41 2.36 -4.89
N SER A 128 -11.87 1.23 -5.39
CA SER A 128 -12.52 0.19 -4.59
C SER A 128 -11.81 -1.14 -4.78
N GLY A 129 -11.82 -1.99 -3.73
CA GLY A 129 -11.18 -3.30 -3.80
C GLY A 129 -11.66 -4.25 -2.71
N GLU A 130 -11.21 -5.49 -2.80
CA GLU A 130 -11.65 -6.58 -1.95
C GLU A 130 -10.50 -7.54 -1.63
N LEU A 131 -10.60 -8.19 -0.48
CA LEU A 131 -9.85 -9.41 -0.16
C LEU A 131 -10.81 -10.60 -0.16
N THR A 132 -10.49 -11.62 -0.92
CA THR A 132 -11.26 -12.87 -1.00
C THR A 132 -10.38 -14.07 -0.66
N LEU A 133 -10.96 -15.12 -0.09
CA LEU A 133 -10.24 -16.37 0.15
C LEU A 133 -9.93 -17.04 -1.20
N ALA A 134 -8.68 -17.30 -1.51
CA ALA A 134 -8.26 -17.78 -2.83
C ALA A 134 -8.91 -19.12 -3.24
N THR A 135 -9.19 -19.99 -2.26
CA THR A 135 -9.74 -21.33 -2.51
C THR A 135 -11.24 -21.33 -2.86
N THR A 136 -12.01 -20.35 -2.36
CA THR A 136 -13.48 -20.37 -2.49
C THR A 136 -14.06 -19.10 -3.08
N GLY A 137 -13.25 -18.03 -3.20
CA GLY A 137 -13.72 -16.70 -3.58
C GLY A 137 -14.59 -16.00 -2.50
N ALA A 138 -14.63 -16.56 -1.28
CA ALA A 138 -15.43 -15.95 -0.21
C ALA A 138 -14.87 -14.58 0.16
N LEU A 139 -15.75 -13.56 0.17
CA LEU A 139 -15.40 -12.20 0.57
C LEU A 139 -15.01 -12.16 2.04
N LEU A 140 -13.82 -11.62 2.33
CA LEU A 140 -13.27 -11.45 3.67
C LEU A 140 -13.35 -10.00 4.12
N ALA A 141 -12.93 -9.07 3.27
CA ALA A 141 -13.00 -7.64 3.52
C ALA A 141 -13.14 -6.88 2.20
N SER A 142 -13.71 -5.68 2.26
CA SER A 142 -13.73 -4.73 1.14
C SER A 142 -13.28 -3.36 1.60
N ALA A 143 -12.79 -2.56 0.67
CA ALA A 143 -12.42 -1.18 0.94
C ALA A 143 -12.77 -0.26 -0.23
N GLU A 144 -12.98 0.99 0.11
CA GLU A 144 -13.04 2.11 -0.82
C GLU A 144 -12.25 3.27 -0.24
N GLY A 145 -11.68 4.08 -1.11
CA GLY A 145 -10.89 5.21 -0.65
C GLY A 145 -10.58 6.21 -1.76
N VAL A 146 -9.92 7.28 -1.36
CA VAL A 146 -9.46 8.33 -2.25
C VAL A 146 -7.95 8.47 -2.11
N TRP A 147 -7.25 8.34 -3.21
CA TRP A 147 -5.82 8.64 -3.33
C TRP A 147 -5.64 10.00 -4.00
N VAL A 148 -4.62 10.71 -3.57
CA VAL A 148 -4.36 12.08 -4.06
C VAL A 148 -2.98 12.12 -4.70
N GLU A 149 -2.94 12.44 -6.00
CA GLU A 149 -1.67 12.66 -6.71
C GLU A 149 -0.84 13.73 -6.02
N ARG A 150 0.45 13.50 -5.93
CA ARG A 150 1.42 14.38 -5.31
C ARG A 150 2.66 14.53 -6.19
N GLY A 151 3.31 15.69 -6.06
CA GLY A 151 4.64 15.90 -6.62
C GLY A 151 5.71 15.13 -5.83
N THR A 152 6.85 14.96 -6.44
CA THR A 152 8.01 14.25 -5.86
C THR A 152 8.52 14.88 -4.56
N ASP A 153 8.25 16.17 -4.33
CA ASP A 153 8.58 16.92 -3.12
C ASP A 153 7.68 16.60 -1.90
N HIS A 154 6.67 15.74 -2.06
CA HIS A 154 5.71 15.43 -0.99
C HIS A 154 6.38 14.88 0.27
N PHE A 155 7.31 13.92 0.12
CA PHE A 155 8.00 13.33 1.26
C PHE A 155 9.08 14.24 1.85
N ASP A 156 9.67 15.15 1.05
CA ASP A 156 10.60 16.17 1.54
C ASP A 156 9.87 17.15 2.47
N ARG A 157 8.69 17.61 2.05
CA ARG A 157 7.83 18.44 2.91
C ARG A 157 7.44 17.75 4.21
N ALA A 158 7.10 16.45 4.15
CA ALA A 158 6.77 15.69 5.35
C ALA A 158 7.95 15.59 6.32
N ARG A 159 9.18 15.36 5.82
CA ARG A 159 10.41 15.34 6.63
C ARG A 159 10.70 16.70 7.24
N SER A 160 10.60 17.78 6.47
CA SER A 160 10.80 19.14 6.95
C SER A 160 9.83 19.49 8.06
N TRP A 161 8.53 19.17 7.85
CA TRP A 161 7.51 19.37 8.88
C TRP A 161 7.83 18.58 10.16
N ALA A 162 8.24 17.32 10.08
CA ALA A 162 8.60 16.52 11.25
C ALA A 162 9.78 17.14 12.03
N ALA A 163 10.83 17.58 11.32
CA ALA A 163 11.98 18.25 11.94
C ALA A 163 11.59 19.57 12.63
N GLU A 164 10.66 20.34 12.05
CA GLU A 164 10.11 21.54 12.67
C GLU A 164 9.37 21.22 13.98
N GLN A 165 8.58 20.13 14.02
CA GLN A 165 7.88 19.71 15.24
C GLN A 165 8.89 19.30 16.34
N ASP A 166 9.94 18.53 16.00
CA ASP A 166 10.99 18.13 16.93
C ASP A 166 11.73 19.35 17.52
N ALA A 167 11.99 20.37 16.70
CA ALA A 167 12.64 21.61 17.15
C ALA A 167 11.75 22.44 18.11
N MET A 168 10.44 22.35 18.00
CA MET A 168 9.48 23.06 18.87
C MET A 168 9.34 22.44 20.27
N THR A 169 9.67 21.13 20.40
CA THR A 169 9.55 20.42 21.67
C THR A 169 10.72 20.64 22.64
N GLY A 170 11.86 21.20 22.21
CA GLY A 170 13.05 21.52 23.02
C GLY A 170 13.59 20.30 23.80
N PRO A 171 14.85 20.31 24.28
CA PRO A 171 15.30 19.28 25.20
C PRO A 171 14.53 19.42 26.52
N GLU A 172 13.98 18.30 27.04
CA GLU A 172 13.42 18.27 28.38
C GLU A 172 14.45 18.82 29.38
N PRO A 173 14.04 19.72 30.32
CA PRO A 173 14.95 20.17 31.35
C PRO A 173 15.41 18.95 32.15
N SER A 174 16.72 18.69 32.10
CA SER A 174 17.36 17.64 32.90
C SER A 174 17.02 17.86 34.38
N ALA A 175 16.29 16.90 34.97
CA ALA A 175 16.00 16.86 36.39
C ALA A 175 17.27 16.60 37.21
#